data_da4e9cfc6e345d7630da5daa637e62df
#
_entry.id   da4e9cfc6e345d7630da5daa637e62df
#
_cell.length_a   1.000
_cell.length_b   1.000
_cell.length_c   1.000
_cell.angle_alpha   90.00
_cell.angle_beta   90.00
_cell.angle_gamma   90.00
#
_symmetry.space_group_name_H-M   'P 1'
#
loop_
_entity.id
_entity.type
_entity.pdbx_description
1 polymer ?
#
loop_
_entity_poly.entity_id
_entity_poly.type
_entity_poly.pdbx_seq_one_letter_code
_entity_poly.pdbx_strand_id
1 'polypeptide(L)'
;MRRILTLISLLLAASFVTACVEDDEQTTTVGTGDTSDTVNDDLPLGGGPYPIADLSVSFTDAAGDLAEYRLACLGDTASFTGDIPPGVNAATACLSVATATARMLLDPDVMVDRMCTEIYGGPETATVSGLLDGIEVNYEINRTNGCGIDDWERVFAGLVPPPAT
;
A
#
# COMPACT_ATOMS: atom_id res chain seq x y z
N MET A 1 -7.68 -23.16 49.96
CA MET A 1 -6.93 -24.33 50.38
C MET A 1 -6.05 -24.83 49.23
N ARG A 2 -4.75 -25.05 49.56
CA ARG A 2 -3.67 -25.67 48.75
C ARG A 2 -3.27 -24.93 47.48
N ARG A 3 -2.23 -24.10 47.46
CA ARG A 3 -0.75 -24.29 47.65
C ARG A 3 -0.25 -25.57 47.00
N ILE A 4 0.46 -25.46 45.87
CA ILE A 4 1.71 -26.19 45.62
C ILE A 4 2.59 -25.31 44.72
N LEU A 5 3.69 -24.83 45.35
CA LEU A 5 4.94 -24.43 44.73
C LEU A 5 5.61 -25.66 44.12
N THR A 6 6.26 -25.49 42.97
CA THR A 6 7.49 -26.22 42.71
C THR A 6 8.42 -25.35 41.88
N LEU A 7 9.51 -25.01 42.51
CA LEU A 7 10.78 -24.46 42.05
C LEU A 7 11.60 -25.55 41.35
N ILE A 8 12.72 -25.08 40.77
CA ILE A 8 13.94 -25.82 40.38
C ILE A 8 14.03 -25.98 38.86
N SER A 9 15.08 -25.57 38.12
CA SER A 9 16.51 -25.30 38.30
C SER A 9 17.06 -24.83 36.98
N LEU A 10 17.78 -23.78 36.88
CA LEU A 10 19.22 -23.54 36.90
C LEU A 10 20.08 -24.30 35.86
N LEU A 11 20.93 -23.53 35.16
CA LEU A 11 22.18 -23.84 34.44
C LEU A 11 22.00 -24.33 32.97
N LEU A 12 22.66 -23.76 31.95
CA LEU A 12 24.08 -23.50 31.79
C LEU A 12 24.35 -22.52 30.63
N ALA A 13 25.32 -21.69 30.82
CA ALA A 13 25.98 -20.83 29.83
C ALA A 13 26.80 -21.67 28.83
N ALA A 14 26.83 -21.23 27.59
CA ALA A 14 27.94 -21.50 26.70
C ALA A 14 28.11 -20.30 25.74
N SER A 15 29.12 -19.52 26.05
CA SER A 15 29.73 -18.51 25.17
C SER A 15 30.42 -19.21 24.00
N PHE A 16 30.14 -18.80 22.77
CA PHE A 16 31.08 -18.95 21.67
C PHE A 16 31.28 -17.60 21.01
N VAL A 17 32.42 -17.06 21.34
CA VAL A 17 33.13 -16.02 20.58
C VAL A 17 33.94 -16.75 19.51
N THR A 18 33.81 -16.39 18.26
CA THR A 18 34.81 -16.60 17.23
C THR A 18 34.49 -15.58 16.13
N ALA A 19 35.19 -14.47 16.15
CA ALA A 19 36.43 -14.17 15.46
C ALA A 19 36.24 -13.76 14.00
N CYS A 20 36.43 -12.49 13.76
CA CYS A 20 36.72 -11.85 12.48
C CYS A 20 37.86 -12.58 11.77
N VAL A 21 37.73 -12.77 10.49
CA VAL A 21 38.87 -12.86 9.56
C VAL A 21 38.61 -11.81 8.48
N GLU A 22 39.39 -10.78 8.55
CA GLU A 22 39.76 -9.95 7.42
C GLU A 22 40.74 -10.78 6.57
N ASP A 23 40.53 -10.81 5.28
CA ASP A 23 41.66 -10.86 4.35
C ASP A 23 41.28 -10.17 3.04
N ASP A 24 42.09 -9.18 2.79
CA ASP A 24 42.43 -8.48 1.56
C ASP A 24 42.60 -9.44 0.38
N GLU A 25 42.21 -9.08 -0.80
CA GLU A 25 43.11 -8.74 -1.89
C GLU A 25 42.39 -8.39 -3.19
N GLN A 26 42.69 -7.27 -3.62
CA GLN A 26 42.59 -6.54 -4.87
C GLN A 26 42.86 -7.41 -6.10
N THR A 27 41.93 -7.47 -7.02
CA THR A 27 42.29 -7.71 -8.44
C THR A 27 41.46 -6.80 -9.36
N THR A 28 42.14 -5.82 -9.85
CA THR A 28 41.77 -4.91 -10.92
C THR A 28 41.57 -5.69 -12.22
N THR A 29 40.35 -5.69 -12.73
CA THR A 29 40.11 -5.91 -14.16
C THR A 29 39.23 -4.78 -14.69
N VAL A 30 39.84 -3.95 -15.49
CA VAL A 30 39.20 -2.93 -16.33
C VAL A 30 38.38 -3.67 -17.38
N GLY A 31 37.06 -3.58 -17.26
CA GLY A 31 36.10 -3.97 -18.26
C GLY A 31 35.23 -2.77 -18.59
N THR A 32 35.55 -2.10 -19.68
CA THR A 32 34.73 -1.06 -20.29
C THR A 32 33.43 -1.69 -20.77
N GLY A 33 32.33 -1.38 -20.09
CA GLY A 33 30.99 -1.77 -20.45
C GLY A 33 30.04 -0.69 -19.91
N ASP A 34 29.79 0.28 -20.78
CA ASP A 34 28.71 1.26 -20.62
C ASP A 34 27.40 0.51 -20.50
N THR A 35 26.93 0.33 -19.29
CA THR A 35 25.52 0.01 -19.04
C THR A 35 25.11 1.01 -17.97
N SER A 36 24.42 2.05 -18.41
CA SER A 36 23.64 2.93 -17.54
C SER A 36 22.62 2.05 -16.80
N ASP A 37 23.03 1.46 -15.69
CA ASP A 37 22.10 1.03 -14.65
C ASP A 37 21.56 2.30 -14.01
N THR A 38 20.45 2.79 -14.57
CA THR A 38 19.55 3.62 -13.79
C THR A 38 19.05 2.75 -12.66
N VAL A 39 19.73 2.82 -11.53
CA VAL A 39 19.23 2.33 -10.26
C VAL A 39 17.95 3.12 -10.02
N ASN A 40 16.82 2.50 -10.29
CA ASN A 40 15.52 2.99 -9.85
C ASN A 40 15.50 2.82 -8.33
N ASP A 41 15.89 3.87 -7.61
CA ASP A 41 15.75 3.97 -6.14
C ASP A 41 14.28 4.00 -5.69
N ASP A 42 13.34 3.77 -6.60
CA ASP A 42 11.90 3.74 -6.38
C ASP A 42 11.29 2.32 -6.34
N LEU A 43 12.12 1.28 -6.18
CA LEU A 43 11.55 -0.06 -5.98
C LEU A 43 10.99 -0.18 -4.57
N PRO A 44 9.70 -0.52 -4.44
CA PRO A 44 9.09 -0.77 -3.14
C PRO A 44 9.87 -1.84 -2.37
N LEU A 45 9.99 -1.69 -1.06
CA LEU A 45 10.74 -2.55 -0.15
C LEU A 45 10.39 -4.07 -0.22
N GLY A 46 9.53 -4.48 -1.12
CA GLY A 46 9.11 -5.87 -1.34
C GLY A 46 9.64 -6.53 -2.61
N GLY A 47 10.47 -5.84 -3.42
CA GLY A 47 11.07 -6.43 -4.64
C GLY A 47 10.10 -6.71 -5.79
N GLY A 48 8.94 -6.03 -5.84
CA GLY A 48 7.92 -6.17 -6.88
C GLY A 48 7.29 -4.82 -7.25
N PRO A 49 6.32 -4.80 -8.18
CA PRO A 49 5.72 -3.56 -8.69
C PRO A 49 4.75 -2.88 -7.71
N TYR A 50 4.37 -3.56 -6.62
CA TYR A 50 3.37 -3.05 -5.68
C TYR A 50 4.01 -2.38 -4.48
N PRO A 51 3.38 -1.32 -3.90
CA PRO A 51 3.80 -0.70 -2.65
C PRO A 51 3.53 -1.62 -1.46
N ILE A 52 4.00 -1.23 -0.28
CA ILE A 52 3.54 -1.83 0.97
C ILE A 52 2.26 -1.10 1.36
N ALA A 53 1.10 -1.72 1.14
CA ALA A 53 -0.19 -1.11 1.46
C ALA A 53 -1.09 -2.09 2.21
N ASP A 54 -1.80 -1.54 3.18
CA ASP A 54 -2.82 -2.20 3.96
C ASP A 54 -3.95 -1.20 4.20
N LEU A 55 -4.92 -1.22 3.28
CA LEU A 55 -5.96 -0.21 3.17
C LEU A 55 -7.34 -0.82 3.39
N SER A 56 -8.10 -0.24 4.30
CA SER A 56 -9.52 -0.51 4.49
C SER A 56 -10.34 0.44 3.64
N VAL A 57 -11.32 -0.07 2.92
CA VAL A 57 -12.24 0.69 2.07
C VAL A 57 -13.65 0.48 2.56
N SER A 58 -14.34 1.59 2.86
CA SER A 58 -15.78 1.63 3.15
C SER A 58 -16.46 2.29 1.97
N PHE A 59 -17.15 1.51 1.16
CA PHE A 59 -17.81 1.95 -0.07
C PHE A 59 -19.32 2.00 0.13
N THR A 60 -19.94 3.10 -0.28
CA THR A 60 -21.39 3.27 -0.32
C THR A 60 -21.84 3.45 -1.77
N ASP A 61 -22.72 2.60 -2.24
CA ASP A 61 -23.23 2.66 -3.60
C ASP A 61 -24.35 3.69 -3.78
N ALA A 62 -24.87 3.82 -5.00
CA ALA A 62 -25.94 4.75 -5.33
C ALA A 62 -27.30 4.44 -4.64
N ALA A 63 -27.52 3.23 -4.17
CA ALA A 63 -28.69 2.82 -3.40
C ALA A 63 -28.53 3.09 -1.90
N GLY A 64 -27.32 3.39 -1.45
CA GLY A 64 -26.94 3.56 -0.05
C GLY A 64 -26.51 2.25 0.61
N ASP A 65 -26.27 1.19 -0.15
CA ASP A 65 -25.77 -0.07 0.37
C ASP A 65 -24.27 0.05 0.65
N LEU A 66 -23.85 -0.46 1.82
CA LEU A 66 -22.47 -0.39 2.30
C LEU A 66 -21.74 -1.70 2.00
N ALA A 67 -20.51 -1.58 1.48
CA ALA A 67 -19.56 -2.68 1.36
C ALA A 67 -18.24 -2.31 2.04
N GLU A 68 -17.71 -3.21 2.87
CA GLU A 68 -16.45 -3.02 3.56
C GLU A 68 -15.45 -4.09 3.13
N TYR A 69 -14.32 -3.67 2.63
CA TYR A 69 -13.25 -4.56 2.17
C TYR A 69 -11.88 -3.97 2.43
N ARG A 70 -10.86 -4.80 2.32
CA ARG A 70 -9.47 -4.44 2.60
C ARG A 70 -8.57 -4.85 1.46
N LEU A 71 -7.72 -3.92 1.02
CA LEU A 71 -6.66 -4.14 0.05
C LEU A 71 -5.34 -4.39 0.78
N ALA A 72 -4.66 -5.48 0.44
CA ALA A 72 -3.29 -5.73 0.84
C ALA A 72 -2.39 -5.81 -0.39
N CYS A 73 -1.31 -5.02 -0.38
CA CYS A 73 -0.28 -5.00 -1.42
C CYS A 73 1.08 -5.24 -0.80
N LEU A 74 1.86 -6.16 -1.37
CA LEU A 74 3.24 -6.41 -0.93
C LEU A 74 4.05 -7.04 -2.07
N GLY A 75 5.00 -6.29 -2.60
CA GLY A 75 5.89 -6.78 -3.64
C GLY A 75 5.15 -7.19 -4.91
N ASP A 76 4.94 -8.47 -5.15
CA ASP A 76 4.19 -9.03 -6.29
C ASP A 76 2.80 -9.55 -5.91
N THR A 77 2.42 -9.42 -4.64
CA THR A 77 1.16 -9.93 -4.11
C THR A 77 0.15 -8.80 -3.93
N ALA A 78 -1.04 -9.00 -4.49
CA ALA A 78 -2.19 -8.11 -4.35
C ALA A 78 -3.44 -8.92 -4.03
N SER A 79 -4.18 -8.55 -3.00
CA SER A 79 -5.39 -9.25 -2.60
C SER A 79 -6.43 -8.32 -1.98
N PHE A 80 -7.71 -8.67 -2.19
CA PHE A 80 -8.82 -8.13 -1.42
C PHE A 80 -9.39 -9.16 -0.45
N THR A 81 -9.90 -8.68 0.67
CA THR A 81 -10.69 -9.45 1.65
C THR A 81 -11.91 -8.64 2.09
N GLY A 82 -12.97 -9.29 2.56
CA GLY A 82 -14.22 -8.63 2.98
C GLY A 82 -15.33 -8.69 1.93
N ASP A 83 -16.26 -7.74 1.99
CA ASP A 83 -17.40 -7.64 1.06
C ASP A 83 -16.98 -6.94 -0.23
N ILE A 84 -16.41 -7.71 -1.14
CA ILE A 84 -15.77 -7.20 -2.35
C ILE A 84 -16.83 -6.87 -3.40
N PRO A 85 -17.04 -5.59 -3.76
CA PRO A 85 -18.01 -5.23 -4.79
C PRO A 85 -17.53 -5.65 -6.20
N PRO A 86 -18.45 -5.86 -7.14
CA PRO A 86 -18.08 -6.23 -8.50
C PRO A 86 -17.27 -5.10 -9.18
N GLY A 87 -16.31 -5.49 -10.01
CA GLY A 87 -15.52 -4.55 -10.81
C GLY A 87 -14.26 -4.03 -10.17
N VAL A 88 -14.00 -4.29 -8.87
CA VAL A 88 -12.70 -4.00 -8.24
C VAL A 88 -11.67 -5.06 -8.61
N ASN A 89 -10.39 -4.67 -8.64
CA ASN A 89 -9.29 -5.56 -8.99
C ASN A 89 -8.05 -5.22 -8.16
N ALA A 90 -7.58 -6.17 -7.35
CA ALA A 90 -6.50 -5.92 -6.40
C ALA A 90 -5.17 -5.53 -7.07
N ALA A 91 -4.79 -6.18 -8.16
CA ALA A 91 -3.56 -5.84 -8.88
C ALA A 91 -3.61 -4.41 -9.46
N THR A 92 -4.74 -4.05 -10.08
CA THR A 92 -4.96 -2.68 -10.57
C THR A 92 -4.97 -1.67 -9.42
N ALA A 93 -5.64 -1.97 -8.31
CA ALA A 93 -5.70 -1.12 -7.13
C ALA A 93 -4.29 -0.88 -6.55
N CYS A 94 -3.47 -1.92 -6.40
CA CYS A 94 -2.11 -1.79 -5.90
C CYS A 94 -1.23 -0.90 -6.82
N LEU A 95 -1.38 -1.02 -8.13
CA LEU A 95 -0.69 -0.13 -9.08
C LEU A 95 -1.22 1.30 -9.01
N SER A 96 -2.53 1.48 -8.85
CA SER A 96 -3.16 2.80 -8.75
C SER A 96 -2.68 3.57 -7.52
N VAL A 97 -2.67 2.95 -6.33
CA VAL A 97 -2.22 3.60 -5.09
C VAL A 97 -0.70 3.84 -5.06
N ALA A 98 0.07 3.16 -5.92
CA ALA A 98 1.50 3.42 -6.08
C ALA A 98 1.81 4.71 -6.84
N THR A 99 0.85 5.27 -7.58
CA THR A 99 1.07 6.47 -8.41
C THR A 99 1.36 7.70 -7.55
N ALA A 100 2.16 8.63 -8.07
CA ALA A 100 2.47 9.88 -7.38
C ALA A 100 1.21 10.70 -7.06
N THR A 101 0.22 10.69 -7.97
CA THR A 101 -1.06 11.39 -7.76
C THR A 101 -1.85 10.78 -6.61
N ALA A 102 -1.99 9.44 -6.56
CA ALA A 102 -2.70 8.77 -5.49
C ALA A 102 -2.02 9.00 -4.13
N ARG A 103 -0.69 8.90 -4.08
CA ARG A 103 0.10 9.16 -2.88
C ARG A 103 -0.09 10.58 -2.34
N MET A 104 -0.08 11.56 -3.25
CA MET A 104 -0.31 12.96 -2.88
C MET A 104 -1.73 13.20 -2.34
N LEU A 105 -2.75 12.52 -2.89
CA LEU A 105 -4.14 12.64 -2.41
C LEU A 105 -4.37 11.90 -1.09
N LEU A 106 -3.69 10.78 -0.89
CA LEU A 106 -3.81 9.96 0.30
C LEU A 106 -3.01 10.51 1.49
N ASP A 107 -2.02 11.38 1.25
CA ASP A 107 -1.18 11.96 2.29
C ASP A 107 -1.96 13.03 3.07
N PRO A 108 -2.22 12.85 4.36
CA PRO A 108 -3.01 13.78 5.16
C PRO A 108 -2.32 15.13 5.39
N ASP A 109 -1.00 15.18 5.20
CA ASP A 109 -0.21 16.40 5.39
C ASP A 109 -0.13 17.25 4.11
N VAL A 110 -0.61 16.74 2.98
CA VAL A 110 -0.60 17.42 1.68
C VAL A 110 -1.97 18.03 1.37
N MET A 111 -2.03 19.33 1.33
CA MET A 111 -3.21 20.06 0.81
C MET A 111 -3.12 20.19 -0.70
N VAL A 112 -3.98 19.48 -1.41
CA VAL A 112 -4.04 19.54 -2.87
C VAL A 112 -5.09 20.55 -3.28
N ASP A 113 -4.63 21.72 -3.79
CA ASP A 113 -5.51 22.73 -4.37
C ASP A 113 -5.73 22.43 -5.86
N ARG A 114 -6.95 22.05 -6.23
CA ARG A 114 -7.34 21.71 -7.60
C ARG A 114 -8.55 22.53 -8.04
N MET A 115 -8.51 23.06 -9.26
CA MET A 115 -9.69 23.63 -9.88
C MET A 115 -10.52 22.54 -10.51
N CYS A 116 -11.70 22.30 -9.96
CA CYS A 116 -12.60 21.23 -10.37
C CYS A 116 -13.84 21.80 -11.09
N THR A 117 -14.30 21.08 -12.11
CA THR A 117 -15.60 21.40 -12.75
C THR A 117 -16.75 20.94 -11.85
N GLU A 118 -17.90 21.62 -11.93
CA GLU A 118 -19.09 21.28 -11.14
C GLU A 118 -19.97 20.21 -11.82
N ILE A 119 -19.34 19.21 -12.43
CA ILE A 119 -20.04 18.09 -13.04
C ILE A 119 -20.31 17.07 -11.96
N TYR A 120 -21.56 16.65 -11.82
CA TYR A 120 -21.96 15.60 -10.89
C TYR A 120 -21.95 14.23 -11.57
N GLY A 121 -21.23 13.28 -11.01
CA GLY A 121 -21.07 11.93 -11.55
C GLY A 121 -21.92 10.86 -10.87
N GLY A 122 -22.40 11.12 -9.65
CA GLY A 122 -23.20 10.15 -8.89
C GLY A 122 -23.07 10.35 -7.37
N PRO A 123 -23.92 9.69 -6.58
CA PRO A 123 -23.93 9.81 -5.13
C PRO A 123 -22.95 8.86 -4.42
N GLU A 124 -22.27 7.99 -5.19
CA GLU A 124 -21.38 6.97 -4.63
C GLU A 124 -20.20 7.63 -3.91
N THR A 125 -19.83 7.07 -2.77
CA THR A 125 -18.70 7.51 -1.96
C THR A 125 -17.86 6.33 -1.50
N ALA A 126 -16.58 6.56 -1.27
CA ALA A 126 -15.71 5.60 -0.64
C ALA A 126 -14.74 6.30 0.32
N THR A 127 -14.53 5.72 1.48
CA THR A 127 -13.49 6.16 2.42
C THR A 127 -12.37 5.14 2.42
N VAL A 128 -11.14 5.59 2.19
CA VAL A 128 -9.93 4.78 2.23
C VAL A 128 -9.13 5.17 3.45
N SER A 129 -8.80 4.20 4.30
CA SER A 129 -7.99 4.42 5.50
C SER A 129 -7.00 3.27 5.71
N GLY A 130 -5.89 3.51 6.39
CA GLY A 130 -4.92 2.47 6.69
C GLY A 130 -3.47 2.93 6.53
N LEU A 131 -2.61 2.06 6.03
CA LEU A 131 -1.19 2.33 5.84
C LEU A 131 -0.78 2.16 4.38
N LEU A 132 -0.04 3.14 3.86
CA LEU A 132 0.62 3.10 2.55
C LEU A 132 2.10 3.47 2.74
N ASP A 133 2.99 2.49 2.51
CA ASP A 133 4.44 2.62 2.73
C ASP A 133 4.81 3.18 4.11
N GLY A 134 4.03 2.77 5.14
CA GLY A 134 4.22 3.19 6.53
C GLY A 134 3.60 4.54 6.89
N ILE A 135 2.96 5.23 5.95
CA ILE A 135 2.23 6.48 6.17
C ILE A 135 0.77 6.14 6.45
N GLU A 136 0.21 6.70 7.51
CA GLU A 136 -1.21 6.58 7.82
C GLU A 136 -2.01 7.45 6.86
N VAL A 137 -2.99 6.86 6.17
CA VAL A 137 -3.81 7.54 5.18
C VAL A 137 -5.28 7.51 5.57
N ASN A 138 -5.99 8.60 5.22
CA ASN A 138 -7.45 8.70 5.35
C ASN A 138 -7.97 9.67 4.29
N TYR A 139 -8.69 9.15 3.29
CA TYR A 139 -9.16 9.94 2.17
C TYR A 139 -10.59 9.54 1.76
N GLU A 140 -11.44 10.54 1.49
CA GLU A 140 -12.75 10.34 0.94
C GLU A 140 -12.72 10.54 -0.58
N ILE A 141 -13.13 9.52 -1.29
CA ILE A 141 -13.31 9.52 -2.74
C ILE A 141 -14.80 9.66 -3.02
N ASN A 142 -15.18 10.62 -3.84
CA ASN A 142 -16.58 10.84 -4.24
C ASN A 142 -16.66 11.26 -5.70
N ARG A 143 -17.88 11.40 -6.24
CA ARG A 143 -18.13 11.76 -7.63
C ARG A 143 -18.95 13.05 -7.76
N THR A 144 -18.83 13.96 -6.78
CA THR A 144 -19.63 15.17 -6.69
C THR A 144 -19.14 16.31 -7.59
N ASN A 145 -17.93 16.19 -8.15
CA ASN A 145 -17.36 17.16 -9.10
C ASN A 145 -16.38 16.48 -10.05
N GLY A 146 -15.86 17.21 -11.03
CA GLY A 146 -14.97 16.65 -12.06
C GLY A 146 -13.67 16.08 -11.52
N CYS A 147 -13.10 16.65 -10.44
CA CYS A 147 -11.91 16.07 -9.81
C CYS A 147 -12.22 14.75 -9.12
N GLY A 148 -13.31 14.68 -8.38
CA GLY A 148 -13.74 13.46 -7.72
C GLY A 148 -14.10 12.35 -8.71
N ILE A 149 -14.70 12.69 -9.86
CA ILE A 149 -14.94 11.73 -10.96
C ILE A 149 -13.60 11.20 -11.48
N ASP A 150 -12.62 12.08 -11.69
CA ASP A 150 -11.29 11.70 -12.16
C ASP A 150 -10.55 10.82 -11.15
N ASP A 151 -10.63 11.16 -9.86
CA ASP A 151 -10.06 10.35 -8.79
C ASP A 151 -10.69 8.96 -8.78
N TRP A 152 -12.00 8.88 -8.90
CA TRP A 152 -12.75 7.62 -8.93
C TRP A 152 -12.36 6.73 -10.10
N GLU A 153 -12.37 7.28 -11.30
CA GLU A 153 -12.26 6.49 -12.54
C GLU A 153 -10.81 6.20 -12.94
N ARG A 154 -9.87 7.07 -12.58
CA ARG A 154 -8.47 6.98 -13.00
C ARG A 154 -7.49 6.81 -11.86
N VAL A 155 -7.55 7.69 -10.84
CA VAL A 155 -6.54 7.68 -9.78
C VAL A 155 -6.69 6.45 -8.89
N PHE A 156 -7.93 6.09 -8.53
CA PHE A 156 -8.23 4.94 -7.68
C PHE A 156 -8.90 3.79 -8.46
N ALA A 157 -8.61 3.71 -9.75
CA ALA A 157 -9.10 2.61 -10.58
C ALA A 157 -8.74 1.24 -9.98
N GLY A 158 -9.71 0.33 -9.97
CA GLY A 158 -9.58 -1.00 -9.37
C GLY A 158 -9.71 -1.05 -7.86
N LEU A 159 -9.49 0.06 -7.14
CA LEU A 159 -9.72 0.16 -5.70
C LEU A 159 -11.22 0.35 -5.40
N VAL A 160 -11.88 1.22 -6.17
CA VAL A 160 -13.32 1.45 -6.09
C VAL A 160 -14.03 0.81 -7.30
N PRO A 161 -15.33 0.45 -7.19
CA PRO A 161 -16.09 -0.10 -8.31
C PRO A 161 -16.20 0.92 -9.45
N PRO A 162 -16.27 0.46 -10.72
CA PRO A 162 -16.61 1.36 -11.81
C PRO A 162 -18.02 1.93 -11.61
N PRO A 163 -18.32 3.14 -12.15
CA PRO A 163 -19.66 3.71 -12.03
C PRO A 163 -20.71 2.79 -12.64
N ALA A 164 -21.89 2.75 -12.03
CA ALA A 164 -23.04 2.05 -12.59
C ALA A 164 -23.42 2.71 -13.94
N THR A 165 -23.58 1.89 -14.97
CA THR A 165 -23.97 2.31 -16.33
C THR A 165 -25.48 2.32 -16.51
#